data_0a5a0b3d62b01267d71f18a85c9be820
#
_entry.id   0a5a0b3d62b01267d71f18a85c9be820
#
_cell.length_a   1.000
_cell.length_b   1.000
_cell.length_c   1.000
_cell.angle_alpha   90.00
_cell.angle_beta   90.00
_cell.angle_gamma   90.00
#
_symmetry.space_group_name_H-M   'P 1'
#
loop_
_entity.id
_entity.type
_entity.pdbx_description
1 polymer ?
#
loop_
_entity_poly.entity_id
_entity_poly.type
_entity_poly.pdbx_seq_one_letter_code
_entity_poly.pdbx_strand_id
1 'polypeptide(L)'
;MLASGSTFTEQIPQEHAGKVLLLTWEYPPRIIGGISTHVYHLSRSLANQGVSVHVVTCSFPGAPSEEAIDGVRVTRVEDSRLLQANFLLWIYHLNSQMISKTTELLETEKFDLIHAHDWVVGRAAVELKSQLGLPLISTIHATEIGRGGSLDGEYRKKVRDIERLLVDQSDGIICCSNYMLGRIQHELGAANAKISVIPNGVEAATFKNDGNLLLVPATASVERKTILYVGRIVREKGVFTLLEALDELRTREKNTGLVYVGEGPLKEDLAKEVLRRRLGDRVKITGFVDQQRLVALYNSSHVFVLPSHYEPFGMVALEAMASRVPVVVSDVGGLSEIVEDGITGVKVPASDPHALAEGILRVLENPELSERLKENAYQTVQESYRWDLVAEKTLEAYRNILAKPPSSRTVEESEFLSDPALLQFLLTIGATDGDGAVSAGEISSMIKSPETPVKLMLGRQASLGYVSTKLGPDSSKVRYHLSPVGIIKACSEMS
;
A
#
# COMPACT_ATOMS: atom_id res chain seq x y z
N MET A 1 -40.13 10.78 -48.90
CA MET A 1 -38.68 10.97 -48.91
C MET A 1 -38.31 11.57 -47.58
N LEU A 2 -37.88 10.74 -46.65
CA LEU A 2 -37.37 11.14 -45.34
C LEU A 2 -35.95 10.60 -45.27
N ALA A 3 -34.99 11.49 -45.17
CA ALA A 3 -33.58 11.20 -45.13
C ALA A 3 -33.22 10.65 -43.72
N SER A 4 -32.66 9.48 -43.72
CA SER A 4 -32.04 8.84 -42.53
C SER A 4 -30.75 9.58 -42.17
N GLY A 5 -30.78 10.28 -41.03
CA GLY A 5 -29.59 10.83 -40.42
C GLY A 5 -28.78 9.73 -39.77
N SER A 6 -27.65 9.36 -40.36
CA SER A 6 -26.62 8.57 -39.74
C SER A 6 -25.85 9.45 -38.76
N THR A 7 -26.01 9.21 -37.47
CA THR A 7 -25.13 9.73 -36.42
C THR A 7 -23.75 9.06 -36.55
N PHE A 8 -22.81 9.79 -37.14
CA PHE A 8 -21.39 9.48 -37.01
C PHE A 8 -21.01 9.67 -35.54
N THR A 9 -20.83 8.60 -34.80
CA THR A 9 -20.01 8.59 -33.60
C THR A 9 -18.57 8.75 -34.08
N GLU A 10 -18.02 9.95 -34.00
CA GLU A 10 -16.59 10.17 -34.10
C GLU A 10 -15.91 9.29 -33.05
N GLN A 11 -15.26 8.22 -33.51
CA GLN A 11 -14.27 7.50 -32.72
C GLN A 11 -13.12 8.48 -32.43
N ILE A 12 -13.04 8.97 -31.21
CA ILE A 12 -11.86 9.68 -30.71
C ILE A 12 -10.65 8.78 -30.99
N PRO A 13 -9.60 9.28 -31.69
CA PRO A 13 -8.41 8.47 -31.93
C PRO A 13 -7.91 7.95 -30.58
N GLN A 14 -7.65 6.64 -30.48
CA GLN A 14 -6.87 6.05 -29.41
C GLN A 14 -5.44 6.60 -29.52
N GLU A 15 -5.23 7.82 -29.03
CA GLU A 15 -3.88 8.32 -28.75
C GLU A 15 -3.27 7.36 -27.75
N HIS A 16 -2.09 6.87 -28.07
CA HIS A 16 -1.35 5.83 -27.40
C HIS A 16 -1.43 6.03 -25.88
N ALA A 17 -2.15 5.14 -25.22
CA ALA A 17 -2.07 5.01 -23.78
C ALA A 17 -0.63 4.59 -23.46
N GLY A 18 0.17 5.51 -22.93
CA GLY A 18 1.61 5.37 -22.76
C GLY A 18 2.03 4.12 -22.01
N LYS A 19 3.33 3.89 -21.88
CA LYS A 19 3.91 2.78 -21.13
C LYS A 19 4.30 3.25 -19.73
N VAL A 20 3.71 2.62 -18.70
CA VAL A 20 3.87 3.00 -17.30
C VAL A 20 4.79 2.01 -16.58
N LEU A 21 5.84 2.55 -15.94
CA LEU A 21 6.63 1.84 -14.95
C LEU A 21 5.96 1.99 -13.58
N LEU A 22 5.44 0.91 -13.04
CA LEU A 22 4.75 0.90 -11.76
C LEU A 22 5.65 0.28 -10.69
N LEU A 23 5.98 1.04 -9.65
CA LEU A 23 6.83 0.61 -8.54
C LEU A 23 5.97 0.32 -7.29
N THR A 24 6.10 -0.89 -6.76
CA THR A 24 5.43 -1.31 -5.53
C THR A 24 6.25 -2.34 -4.79
N TRP A 25 6.12 -2.43 -3.47
CA TRP A 25 6.78 -3.46 -2.68
C TRP A 25 5.92 -4.71 -2.43
N GLU A 26 4.61 -4.59 -2.71
CA GLU A 26 3.63 -5.66 -2.62
C GLU A 26 2.95 -5.86 -3.98
N TYR A 27 2.96 -7.10 -4.46
CA TYR A 27 2.20 -7.56 -5.63
C TYR A 27 1.98 -9.07 -5.49
N PRO A 28 0.82 -9.61 -5.87
CA PRO A 28 0.58 -11.04 -5.71
C PRO A 28 1.70 -11.92 -6.30
N PRO A 29 2.08 -13.01 -5.60
CA PRO A 29 1.47 -13.58 -4.39
C PRO A 29 1.93 -12.95 -3.05
N ARG A 30 2.75 -11.89 -3.04
CA ARG A 30 3.14 -11.15 -1.85
C ARG A 30 2.01 -10.22 -1.44
N ILE A 31 1.22 -10.64 -0.46
CA ILE A 31 0.07 -9.88 0.08
C ILE A 31 0.34 -9.63 1.56
N ILE A 32 0.53 -8.35 1.94
CA ILE A 32 0.71 -7.92 3.33
C ILE A 32 -0.46 -7.03 3.76
N GLY A 33 -0.97 -6.22 2.82
CA GLY A 33 -2.07 -5.31 3.06
C GLY A 33 -2.86 -4.96 1.81
N GLY A 34 -3.63 -3.87 1.88
CA GLY A 34 -4.47 -3.42 0.78
C GLY A 34 -3.70 -2.92 -0.46
N ILE A 35 -2.41 -2.57 -0.32
CA ILE A 35 -1.59 -2.09 -1.43
C ILE A 35 -1.48 -3.16 -2.51
N SER A 36 -1.21 -4.41 -2.14
CA SER A 36 -1.12 -5.52 -3.10
C SER A 36 -2.39 -5.68 -3.93
N THR A 37 -3.56 -5.68 -3.26
CA THR A 37 -4.86 -5.75 -3.92
C THR A 37 -5.10 -4.55 -4.83
N HIS A 38 -4.81 -3.34 -4.33
CA HIS A 38 -4.95 -2.11 -5.10
C HIS A 38 -4.11 -2.15 -6.38
N VAL A 39 -2.81 -2.42 -6.26
CA VAL A 39 -1.90 -2.37 -7.40
C VAL A 39 -2.21 -3.46 -8.43
N TYR A 40 -2.58 -4.67 -7.98
CA TYR A 40 -2.99 -5.75 -8.86
C TYR A 40 -4.21 -5.37 -9.70
N HIS A 41 -5.29 -4.93 -9.07
CA HIS A 41 -6.50 -4.60 -9.80
C HIS A 41 -6.36 -3.33 -10.64
N LEU A 42 -5.65 -2.31 -10.15
CA LEU A 42 -5.37 -1.10 -10.91
C LEU A 42 -4.55 -1.40 -12.17
N SER A 43 -3.44 -2.12 -12.03
CA SER A 43 -2.55 -2.43 -13.17
C SER A 43 -3.26 -3.25 -14.24
N ARG A 44 -4.05 -4.26 -13.83
CA ARG A 44 -4.90 -5.05 -14.72
C ARG A 44 -5.97 -4.20 -15.42
N SER A 45 -6.64 -3.31 -14.69
CA SER A 45 -7.68 -2.45 -15.26
C SER A 45 -7.10 -1.41 -16.21
N LEU A 46 -5.90 -0.88 -15.93
CA LEU A 46 -5.16 -0.03 -16.85
C LEU A 46 -4.77 -0.79 -18.12
N ALA A 47 -4.28 -2.03 -18.00
CA ALA A 47 -3.95 -2.87 -19.14
C ALA A 47 -5.19 -3.17 -20.01
N ASN A 48 -6.34 -3.44 -19.40
CA ASN A 48 -7.61 -3.62 -20.11
C ASN A 48 -8.08 -2.35 -20.86
N GLN A 49 -7.62 -1.17 -20.44
CA GLN A 49 -7.87 0.12 -21.11
C GLN A 49 -6.75 0.49 -22.10
N GLY A 50 -5.86 -0.44 -22.45
CA GLY A 50 -4.84 -0.29 -23.47
C GLY A 50 -3.52 0.33 -23.01
N VAL A 51 -3.31 0.51 -21.69
CA VAL A 51 -2.02 0.97 -21.15
C VAL A 51 -1.05 -0.19 -21.09
N SER A 52 0.17 0.00 -21.56
CA SER A 52 1.25 -0.97 -21.32
C SER A 52 1.79 -0.78 -19.90
N VAL A 53 1.51 -1.71 -19.00
CA VAL A 53 1.95 -1.63 -17.60
C VAL A 53 3.07 -2.63 -17.33
N HIS A 54 4.18 -2.14 -16.76
CA HIS A 54 5.26 -2.97 -16.25
C HIS A 54 5.44 -2.72 -14.75
N VAL A 55 5.15 -3.72 -13.93
CA VAL A 55 5.28 -3.67 -12.48
C VAL A 55 6.65 -4.16 -12.07
N VAL A 56 7.40 -3.35 -11.31
CA VAL A 56 8.62 -3.79 -10.61
C VAL A 56 8.30 -3.88 -9.12
N THR A 57 8.51 -5.07 -8.57
CA THR A 57 8.10 -5.41 -7.19
C THR A 57 9.12 -6.29 -6.48
N CYS A 58 8.89 -6.56 -5.21
CA CYS A 58 9.72 -7.44 -4.39
C CYS A 58 9.44 -8.91 -4.70
N SER A 59 10.46 -9.75 -4.64
CA SER A 59 10.34 -11.20 -4.81
C SER A 59 9.49 -11.86 -3.71
N PHE A 60 8.97 -13.03 -4.04
CA PHE A 60 8.24 -13.88 -3.12
C PHE A 60 8.62 -15.35 -3.35
N PRO A 61 8.80 -16.17 -2.30
CA PRO A 61 9.16 -17.58 -2.44
C PRO A 61 8.20 -18.32 -3.35
N GLY A 62 8.74 -18.97 -4.40
CA GLY A 62 7.97 -19.74 -5.37
C GLY A 62 7.34 -18.92 -6.51
N ALA A 63 7.41 -17.59 -6.48
CA ALA A 63 7.00 -16.76 -7.61
C ALA A 63 8.14 -16.61 -8.63
N PRO A 64 7.86 -16.60 -9.95
CA PRO A 64 8.89 -16.35 -10.95
C PRO A 64 9.44 -14.92 -10.86
N SER A 65 10.71 -14.72 -11.25
CA SER A 65 11.33 -13.39 -11.29
C SER A 65 10.70 -12.48 -12.34
N GLU A 66 10.21 -13.06 -13.43
CA GLU A 66 9.52 -12.36 -14.52
C GLU A 66 8.30 -13.16 -14.97
N GLU A 67 7.19 -12.50 -15.18
CA GLU A 67 5.95 -13.12 -15.69
C GLU A 67 5.05 -12.07 -16.36
N ALA A 68 4.05 -12.55 -17.08
CA ALA A 68 2.94 -11.74 -17.56
C ALA A 68 1.64 -12.28 -16.96
N ILE A 69 0.91 -11.44 -16.24
CA ILE A 69 -0.36 -11.77 -15.59
C ILE A 69 -1.42 -10.78 -16.09
N ASP A 70 -2.51 -11.27 -16.66
CA ASP A 70 -3.66 -10.45 -17.08
C ASP A 70 -3.27 -9.20 -17.91
N GLY A 71 -2.31 -9.34 -18.83
CA GLY A 71 -1.82 -8.26 -19.67
C GLY A 71 -0.79 -7.32 -19.01
N VAL A 72 -0.42 -7.56 -17.77
CA VAL A 72 0.58 -6.81 -17.01
C VAL A 72 1.89 -7.57 -17.00
N ARG A 73 3.01 -6.91 -17.33
CA ARG A 73 4.34 -7.47 -17.08
C ARG A 73 4.76 -7.24 -15.66
N VAL A 74 5.32 -8.25 -15.03
CA VAL A 74 5.76 -8.19 -13.62
C VAL A 74 7.20 -8.65 -13.54
N THR A 75 8.06 -7.81 -13.00
CA THR A 75 9.45 -8.15 -12.68
C THR A 75 9.65 -8.06 -11.17
N ARG A 76 10.17 -9.14 -10.58
CA ARG A 76 10.44 -9.23 -9.15
C ARG A 76 11.92 -9.12 -8.87
N VAL A 77 12.31 -8.11 -8.07
CA VAL A 77 13.68 -7.94 -7.62
C VAL A 77 13.96 -8.78 -6.39
N GLU A 78 15.19 -9.23 -6.23
CA GLU A 78 15.58 -10.15 -5.17
C GLU A 78 15.43 -9.50 -3.78
N ASP A 79 14.89 -10.26 -2.84
CA ASP A 79 14.71 -9.88 -1.44
C ASP A 79 15.88 -10.45 -0.61
N SER A 80 16.73 -9.60 -0.06
CA SER A 80 17.80 -10.04 0.84
C SER A 80 17.25 -10.35 2.23
N ARG A 81 17.03 -11.63 2.50
CA ARG A 81 16.57 -12.13 3.81
C ARG A 81 17.50 -11.74 4.97
N LEU A 82 18.78 -11.52 4.69
CA LEU A 82 19.77 -11.13 5.69
C LEU A 82 19.54 -9.73 6.27
N LEU A 83 18.85 -8.85 5.54
CA LEU A 83 18.56 -7.48 5.95
C LEU A 83 17.19 -7.31 6.63
N GLN A 84 16.36 -8.35 6.69
CA GLN A 84 15.01 -8.26 7.26
C GLN A 84 14.99 -7.91 8.76
N ALA A 85 16.11 -8.13 9.46
CA ALA A 85 16.25 -7.73 10.86
C ALA A 85 16.24 -6.19 11.05
N ASN A 86 16.62 -5.42 10.02
CA ASN A 86 16.51 -3.97 10.01
C ASN A 86 15.69 -3.53 8.78
N PHE A 87 14.44 -3.16 9.02
CA PHE A 87 13.49 -2.86 7.96
C PHE A 87 13.91 -1.68 7.08
N LEU A 88 14.55 -0.64 7.63
CA LEU A 88 15.05 0.48 6.81
C LEU A 88 16.21 0.07 5.90
N LEU A 89 17.15 -0.73 6.39
CA LEU A 89 18.24 -1.28 5.55
C LEU A 89 17.68 -2.16 4.43
N TRP A 90 16.68 -2.97 4.75
CA TRP A 90 15.99 -3.77 3.76
C TRP A 90 15.33 -2.89 2.68
N ILE A 91 14.68 -1.79 3.06
CA ILE A 91 14.08 -0.84 2.11
C ILE A 91 15.14 -0.20 1.22
N TYR A 92 16.28 0.22 1.76
CA TYR A 92 17.36 0.77 0.96
C TYR A 92 17.88 -0.23 -0.07
N HIS A 93 18.06 -1.48 0.35
CA HIS A 93 18.45 -2.55 -0.56
C HIS A 93 17.40 -2.79 -1.65
N LEU A 94 16.13 -2.93 -1.28
CA LEU A 94 15.03 -3.09 -2.22
C LEU A 94 15.00 -1.98 -3.28
N ASN A 95 15.12 -0.72 -2.85
CA ASN A 95 15.15 0.42 -3.78
C ASN A 95 16.36 0.37 -4.73
N SER A 96 17.53 -0.02 -4.23
CA SER A 96 18.73 -0.21 -5.06
C SER A 96 18.53 -1.31 -6.11
N GLN A 97 17.91 -2.44 -5.73
CA GLN A 97 17.57 -3.52 -6.67
C GLN A 97 16.54 -3.06 -7.71
N MET A 98 15.53 -2.29 -7.31
CA MET A 98 14.54 -1.74 -8.23
C MET A 98 15.17 -0.79 -9.25
N ILE A 99 16.07 0.08 -8.83
CA ILE A 99 16.81 1.00 -9.72
C ILE A 99 17.64 0.19 -10.72
N SER A 100 18.45 -0.77 -10.24
CA SER A 100 19.28 -1.61 -11.09
C SER A 100 18.46 -2.37 -12.13
N LYS A 101 17.40 -3.03 -11.68
CA LYS A 101 16.56 -3.82 -12.59
C LYS A 101 15.80 -2.96 -13.59
N THR A 102 15.34 -1.78 -13.18
CA THR A 102 14.73 -0.83 -14.12
C THR A 102 15.73 -0.36 -15.16
N THR A 103 16.99 -0.09 -14.78
CA THR A 103 18.05 0.28 -15.72
C THR A 103 18.32 -0.82 -16.76
N GLU A 104 18.30 -2.09 -16.37
CA GLU A 104 18.38 -3.22 -17.30
C GLU A 104 17.18 -3.25 -18.26
N LEU A 105 15.96 -3.03 -17.75
CA LEU A 105 14.75 -3.00 -18.57
C LEU A 105 14.80 -1.90 -19.64
N LEU A 106 15.44 -0.78 -19.35
CA LEU A 106 15.58 0.36 -20.29
C LEU A 106 16.44 0.06 -21.52
N GLU A 107 17.22 -1.00 -21.50
CA GLU A 107 17.94 -1.45 -22.69
C GLU A 107 16.99 -1.95 -23.79
N THR A 108 15.82 -2.42 -23.43
CA THR A 108 14.82 -3.00 -24.34
C THR A 108 13.47 -2.32 -24.32
N GLU A 109 13.21 -1.47 -23.32
CA GLU A 109 11.91 -0.85 -23.09
C GLU A 109 12.03 0.67 -22.87
N LYS A 110 11.02 1.41 -23.29
CA LYS A 110 10.89 2.83 -22.98
C LYS A 110 9.62 3.04 -22.16
N PHE A 111 9.71 3.86 -21.13
CA PHE A 111 8.57 4.25 -20.30
C PHE A 111 8.26 5.74 -20.50
N ASP A 112 7.00 6.10 -20.33
CA ASP A 112 6.52 7.48 -20.45
C ASP A 112 6.26 8.10 -19.07
N LEU A 113 6.03 7.27 -18.04
CA LEU A 113 5.66 7.70 -16.71
C LEU A 113 6.13 6.67 -15.65
N ILE A 114 6.49 7.19 -14.48
CA ILE A 114 6.72 6.38 -13.27
C ILE A 114 5.52 6.57 -12.35
N HIS A 115 4.93 5.46 -11.87
CA HIS A 115 3.91 5.47 -10.82
C HIS A 115 4.38 4.68 -9.60
N ALA A 116 4.60 5.37 -8.49
CA ALA A 116 5.08 4.80 -7.24
C ALA A 116 3.94 4.63 -6.21
N HIS A 117 3.93 3.51 -5.49
CA HIS A 117 2.95 3.23 -4.45
C HIS A 117 3.60 3.23 -3.07
N ASP A 118 3.26 4.25 -2.27
CA ASP A 118 3.77 4.52 -0.92
C ASP A 118 5.29 4.75 -0.85
N TRP A 119 5.74 5.14 0.33
CA TRP A 119 7.09 5.55 0.66
C TRP A 119 8.14 4.43 0.54
N VAL A 120 7.74 3.17 0.64
CA VAL A 120 8.66 2.02 0.61
C VAL A 120 9.49 1.98 -0.68
N VAL A 121 8.90 2.41 -1.80
CA VAL A 121 9.57 2.51 -3.11
C VAL A 121 9.94 3.95 -3.48
N GLY A 122 9.72 4.88 -2.55
CA GLY A 122 9.84 6.31 -2.82
C GLY A 122 11.22 6.75 -3.29
N ARG A 123 12.29 6.19 -2.70
CA ARG A 123 13.66 6.52 -3.11
C ARG A 123 13.98 6.04 -4.52
N ALA A 124 13.57 4.82 -4.88
CA ALA A 124 13.75 4.31 -6.24
C ALA A 124 12.99 5.18 -7.27
N ALA A 125 11.77 5.55 -6.94
CA ALA A 125 10.95 6.37 -7.82
C ALA A 125 11.57 7.75 -8.08
N VAL A 126 12.05 8.41 -7.02
CA VAL A 126 12.70 9.74 -7.13
C VAL A 126 14.02 9.67 -7.90
N GLU A 127 14.83 8.66 -7.61
CA GLU A 127 16.11 8.46 -8.31
C GLU A 127 15.88 8.18 -9.81
N LEU A 128 14.97 7.27 -10.13
CA LEU A 128 14.61 6.94 -11.52
C LEU A 128 14.01 8.15 -12.25
N LYS A 129 13.16 8.95 -11.59
CA LYS A 129 12.69 10.22 -12.15
C LYS A 129 13.86 11.11 -12.54
N SER A 130 14.84 11.29 -11.64
CA SER A 130 16.00 12.15 -11.88
C SER A 130 16.89 11.63 -13.00
N GLN A 131 17.13 10.32 -13.06
CA GLN A 131 17.98 9.70 -14.08
C GLN A 131 17.34 9.69 -15.47
N LEU A 132 16.04 9.47 -15.55
CA LEU A 132 15.33 9.24 -16.79
C LEU A 132 14.63 10.50 -17.34
N GLY A 133 14.48 11.55 -16.53
CA GLY A 133 13.69 12.73 -16.87
C GLY A 133 12.20 12.44 -17.05
N LEU A 134 11.70 11.32 -16.53
CA LEU A 134 10.31 10.92 -16.65
C LEU A 134 9.45 11.57 -15.56
N PRO A 135 8.19 11.93 -15.85
CA PRO A 135 7.28 12.38 -14.83
C PRO A 135 6.97 11.28 -13.81
N LEU A 136 6.80 11.69 -12.55
CA LEU A 136 6.50 10.81 -11.42
C LEU A 136 5.13 11.12 -10.84
N ILE A 137 4.28 10.12 -10.78
CA ILE A 137 3.07 10.10 -9.96
C ILE A 137 3.28 9.19 -8.77
N SER A 138 2.80 9.59 -7.59
CA SER A 138 2.79 8.73 -6.42
C SER A 138 1.37 8.54 -5.88
N THR A 139 1.01 7.30 -5.55
CA THR A 139 -0.18 7.02 -4.74
C THR A 139 0.22 6.87 -3.28
N ILE A 140 -0.35 7.73 -2.42
CA ILE A 140 -0.13 7.70 -0.98
C ILE A 140 -1.34 7.01 -0.31
N HIS A 141 -1.13 5.77 0.13
CA HIS A 141 -2.18 4.96 0.75
C HIS A 141 -2.42 5.27 2.22
N ALA A 142 -1.39 5.68 2.93
CA ALA A 142 -1.46 6.11 4.34
C ALA A 142 -0.22 6.91 4.70
N THR A 143 -0.28 7.70 5.79
CA THR A 143 0.88 8.40 6.33
C THR A 143 1.39 7.74 7.61
N GLU A 144 2.69 7.87 7.90
CA GLU A 144 3.28 7.33 9.13
C GLU A 144 2.69 7.97 10.38
N ILE A 145 2.44 9.27 10.35
CA ILE A 145 1.76 9.98 11.44
C ILE A 145 0.36 9.40 11.65
N GLY A 146 -0.38 9.16 10.59
CA GLY A 146 -1.72 8.57 10.65
C GLY A 146 -1.74 7.19 11.30
N ARG A 147 -0.78 6.33 10.96
CA ARG A 147 -0.66 4.97 11.52
C ARG A 147 -0.27 4.98 12.99
N GLY A 148 0.59 5.89 13.41
CA GLY A 148 1.20 5.87 14.73
C GLY A 148 0.76 6.96 15.70
N GLY A 149 -0.01 7.94 15.25
CA GLY A 149 -0.48 9.07 16.05
C GLY A 149 0.60 10.09 16.45
N SER A 150 1.89 9.74 16.35
CA SER A 150 3.04 10.61 16.68
C SER A 150 4.26 10.25 15.84
N LEU A 151 5.27 11.12 15.86
CA LEU A 151 6.59 10.90 15.23
C LEU A 151 7.66 10.56 16.28
N ASP A 152 7.29 9.84 17.32
CA ASP A 152 8.24 9.44 18.35
C ASP A 152 9.23 8.41 17.82
N GLY A 153 10.51 8.71 17.99
CA GLY A 153 11.60 7.84 17.56
C GLY A 153 12.14 8.15 16.14
N GLU A 154 13.43 7.88 15.96
CA GLU A 154 14.17 8.15 14.72
C GLU A 154 13.60 7.37 13.52
N TYR A 155 13.14 6.15 13.74
CA TYR A 155 12.53 5.34 12.68
C TYR A 155 11.36 6.07 12.01
N ARG A 156 10.39 6.56 12.80
CA ARG A 156 9.19 7.24 12.27
C ARG A 156 9.50 8.55 11.60
N LYS A 157 10.48 9.30 12.12
CA LYS A 157 10.97 10.52 11.47
C LYS A 157 11.55 10.21 10.10
N LYS A 158 12.40 9.17 9.99
CA LYS A 158 12.99 8.74 8.71
C LYS A 158 11.92 8.29 7.71
N VAL A 159 10.90 7.56 8.15
CA VAL A 159 9.76 7.18 7.29
C VAL A 159 9.05 8.42 6.77
N ARG A 160 8.67 9.36 7.66
CA ARG A 160 8.04 10.62 7.26
C ARG A 160 8.89 11.42 6.28
N ASP A 161 10.21 11.46 6.49
CA ASP A 161 11.11 12.19 5.60
C ASP A 161 11.14 11.58 4.19
N ILE A 162 11.03 10.24 4.08
CA ILE A 162 10.88 9.57 2.77
C ILE A 162 9.49 9.82 2.17
N GLU A 163 8.40 9.81 2.98
CA GLU A 163 7.06 10.18 2.51
C GLU A 163 7.06 11.61 1.94
N ARG A 164 7.63 12.55 2.70
CA ARG A 164 7.74 13.95 2.28
C ARG A 164 8.56 14.11 1.01
N LEU A 165 9.69 13.43 0.94
CA LEU A 165 10.52 13.39 -0.25
C LEU A 165 9.72 12.96 -1.49
N LEU A 166 9.02 11.81 -1.39
CA LEU A 166 8.23 11.28 -2.49
C LEU A 166 7.15 12.28 -2.92
N VAL A 167 6.46 12.89 -1.96
CA VAL A 167 5.43 13.90 -2.21
C VAL A 167 6.01 15.15 -2.87
N ASP A 168 7.13 15.68 -2.39
CA ASP A 168 7.77 16.88 -2.92
C ASP A 168 8.24 16.68 -4.36
N GLN A 169 8.79 15.50 -4.65
CA GLN A 169 9.34 15.17 -5.96
C GLN A 169 8.29 14.67 -6.97
N SER A 170 7.10 14.31 -6.54
CA SER A 170 6.04 13.88 -7.45
C SER A 170 5.48 15.05 -8.26
N ASP A 171 5.24 14.84 -9.55
CA ASP A 171 4.55 15.79 -10.45
C ASP A 171 3.03 15.73 -10.22
N GLY A 172 2.53 14.58 -9.77
CA GLY A 172 1.16 14.35 -9.34
C GLY A 172 1.09 13.37 -8.18
N ILE A 173 0.07 13.53 -7.35
CA ILE A 173 -0.18 12.68 -6.19
C ILE A 173 -1.60 12.16 -6.30
N ILE A 174 -1.78 10.87 -6.03
CA ILE A 174 -3.10 10.24 -5.91
C ILE A 174 -3.29 9.84 -4.45
N CYS A 175 -4.48 10.05 -3.92
CA CYS A 175 -4.88 9.54 -2.61
C CYS A 175 -6.32 9.00 -2.67
N CYS A 176 -6.65 8.09 -1.73
CA CYS A 176 -7.88 7.31 -1.80
C CYS A 176 -9.13 7.99 -1.23
N SER A 177 -8.99 9.14 -0.55
CA SER A 177 -10.10 9.85 0.12
C SER A 177 -9.79 11.33 0.35
N ASN A 178 -10.82 12.14 0.56
CA ASN A 178 -10.65 13.55 0.97
C ASN A 178 -10.00 13.65 2.36
N TYR A 179 -10.26 12.67 3.22
CA TYR A 179 -9.54 12.56 4.49
C TYR A 179 -8.03 12.45 4.26
N MET A 180 -7.59 11.57 3.35
CA MET A 180 -6.17 11.42 3.02
C MET A 180 -5.60 12.66 2.32
N LEU A 181 -6.38 13.34 1.47
CA LEU A 181 -5.97 14.63 0.90
C LEU A 181 -5.60 15.62 2.01
N GLY A 182 -6.49 15.82 2.99
CA GLY A 182 -6.23 16.71 4.12
C GLY A 182 -4.99 16.29 4.93
N ARG A 183 -4.80 14.99 5.14
CA ARG A 183 -3.61 14.45 5.84
C ARG A 183 -2.31 14.74 5.09
N ILE A 184 -2.28 14.47 3.78
CA ILE A 184 -1.10 14.71 2.92
C ILE A 184 -0.74 16.20 2.89
N GLN A 185 -1.74 17.08 2.80
CA GLN A 185 -1.51 18.51 2.86
C GLN A 185 -0.92 18.97 4.19
N HIS A 186 -1.53 18.53 5.30
CA HIS A 186 -1.14 18.97 6.62
C HIS A 186 0.19 18.35 7.10
N GLU A 187 0.41 17.06 6.83
CA GLU A 187 1.54 16.31 7.38
C GLU A 187 2.77 16.33 6.49
N LEU A 188 2.55 16.35 5.17
CA LEU A 188 3.62 16.27 4.18
C LEU A 188 3.80 17.57 3.37
N GLY A 189 2.93 18.56 3.56
CA GLY A 189 3.07 19.88 2.97
C GLY A 189 2.72 19.98 1.47
N ALA A 190 2.01 18.99 0.92
CA ALA A 190 1.69 18.95 -0.51
C ALA A 190 0.70 20.06 -0.92
N ALA A 191 0.95 20.69 -2.07
CA ALA A 191 0.02 21.65 -2.65
C ALA A 191 -1.23 20.94 -3.21
N ASN A 192 -2.42 21.51 -2.97
CA ASN A 192 -3.70 20.93 -3.42
C ASN A 192 -3.74 20.64 -4.93
N ALA A 193 -3.18 21.55 -5.74
CA ALA A 193 -3.17 21.42 -7.21
C ALA A 193 -2.41 20.19 -7.74
N LYS A 194 -1.63 19.49 -6.88
CA LYS A 194 -0.94 18.26 -7.24
C LYS A 194 -1.73 16.99 -6.87
N ILE A 195 -2.78 17.08 -6.05
CA ILE A 195 -3.44 15.91 -5.47
C ILE A 195 -4.75 15.64 -6.19
N SER A 196 -4.89 14.39 -6.64
CA SER A 196 -6.14 13.83 -7.18
C SER A 196 -6.71 12.83 -6.18
N VAL A 197 -7.98 13.00 -5.80
CA VAL A 197 -8.68 12.03 -4.96
C VAL A 197 -9.30 10.98 -5.87
N ILE A 198 -8.77 9.76 -5.82
CA ILE A 198 -9.23 8.60 -6.60
C ILE A 198 -9.47 7.46 -5.61
N PRO A 199 -10.72 7.07 -5.33
CA PRO A 199 -11.02 6.01 -4.39
C PRO A 199 -10.47 4.66 -4.87
N ASN A 200 -10.25 3.73 -3.94
CA ASN A 200 -9.98 2.36 -4.32
C ASN A 200 -11.25 1.69 -4.85
N GLY A 201 -11.07 0.64 -5.65
CA GLY A 201 -12.16 -0.16 -6.15
C GLY A 201 -12.35 -1.48 -5.40
N VAL A 202 -13.39 -2.21 -5.79
CA VAL A 202 -13.60 -3.60 -5.43
C VAL A 202 -14.04 -4.40 -6.66
N GLU A 203 -13.57 -5.66 -6.77
CA GLU A 203 -14.01 -6.59 -7.79
C GLU A 203 -15.29 -7.30 -7.31
N ALA A 204 -16.43 -6.65 -7.52
CA ALA A 204 -17.71 -7.12 -6.97
C ALA A 204 -18.09 -8.55 -7.44
N ALA A 205 -17.67 -8.94 -8.64
CA ALA A 205 -17.91 -10.29 -9.16
C ALA A 205 -17.27 -11.38 -8.28
N THR A 206 -16.13 -11.10 -7.68
CA THR A 206 -15.42 -12.01 -6.77
C THR A 206 -16.22 -12.31 -5.50
N PHE A 207 -17.01 -11.34 -5.02
CA PHE A 207 -17.73 -11.43 -3.76
C PHE A 207 -19.20 -11.88 -3.92
N LYS A 208 -19.62 -12.13 -5.16
CA LYS A 208 -20.98 -12.61 -5.45
C LYS A 208 -21.18 -14.04 -4.95
N ASN A 209 -22.30 -14.28 -4.29
CA ASN A 209 -22.73 -15.62 -3.93
C ASN A 209 -23.30 -16.34 -5.17
N ASP A 210 -22.55 -17.28 -5.72
CA ASP A 210 -22.97 -18.09 -6.88
C ASP A 210 -23.68 -19.40 -6.50
N GLY A 211 -23.99 -19.58 -5.23
CA GLY A 211 -24.67 -20.77 -4.70
C GLY A 211 -23.77 -22.01 -4.51
N ASN A 212 -22.52 -21.98 -4.96
CA ASN A 212 -21.57 -23.09 -4.82
C ASN A 212 -20.66 -22.99 -3.58
N LEU A 213 -20.77 -21.91 -2.82
CA LEU A 213 -20.00 -21.75 -1.59
C LEU A 213 -20.54 -22.70 -0.52
N LEU A 214 -19.67 -23.64 -0.11
CA LEU A 214 -19.89 -24.40 1.12
C LEU A 214 -20.07 -23.38 2.24
N LEU A 215 -21.28 -23.25 2.78
CA LEU A 215 -21.54 -22.45 3.96
C LEU A 215 -20.65 -22.98 5.11
N VAL A 216 -19.49 -22.37 5.29
CA VAL A 216 -18.62 -22.73 6.41
C VAL A 216 -19.24 -22.08 7.64
N PRO A 217 -19.66 -22.86 8.65
CA PRO A 217 -20.14 -22.27 9.88
C PRO A 217 -19.05 -21.34 10.44
N ALA A 218 -19.35 -20.06 10.44
CA ALA A 218 -18.39 -19.06 10.88
C ALA A 218 -18.09 -19.22 12.40
N THR A 219 -19.07 -19.72 13.15
CA THR A 219 -18.97 -20.00 14.60
C THR A 219 -19.21 -21.48 14.88
N ALA A 220 -18.96 -21.91 16.10
CA ALA A 220 -19.12 -23.30 16.54
C ALA A 220 -20.58 -23.81 16.50
N SER A 221 -21.57 -22.95 16.26
CA SER A 221 -22.98 -23.35 16.09
C SER A 221 -23.59 -22.65 14.86
N VAL A 222 -24.29 -23.40 14.04
CA VAL A 222 -24.99 -22.95 12.81
C VAL A 222 -26.12 -21.96 13.12
N GLU A 223 -26.58 -21.87 14.35
CA GLU A 223 -27.73 -21.06 14.77
C GLU A 223 -27.39 -19.63 15.18
N ARG A 224 -26.09 -19.28 15.31
CA ARG A 224 -25.69 -17.96 15.82
C ARG A 224 -25.64 -16.90 14.71
N LYS A 225 -26.18 -15.72 15.00
CA LYS A 225 -25.96 -14.51 14.18
C LYS A 225 -24.48 -14.16 14.21
N THR A 226 -23.86 -14.14 13.04
CA THR A 226 -22.40 -13.96 12.92
C THR A 226 -22.05 -12.50 12.67
N ILE A 227 -21.24 -11.93 13.55
CA ILE A 227 -20.53 -10.68 13.36
C ILE A 227 -19.18 -11.01 12.72
N LEU A 228 -18.83 -10.37 11.62
CA LEU A 228 -17.56 -10.56 10.92
C LEU A 228 -16.69 -9.31 11.02
N TYR A 229 -15.44 -9.52 11.36
CA TYR A 229 -14.36 -8.54 11.23
C TYR A 229 -13.29 -9.11 10.28
N VAL A 230 -12.82 -8.29 9.35
CA VAL A 230 -11.71 -8.61 8.45
C VAL A 230 -10.68 -7.48 8.50
N GLY A 231 -9.43 -7.81 8.79
CA GLY A 231 -8.37 -6.82 8.82
C GLY A 231 -7.18 -7.22 9.68
N ARG A 232 -6.13 -6.41 9.67
CA ARG A 232 -4.98 -6.61 10.55
C ARG A 232 -5.39 -6.52 12.02
N ILE A 233 -4.85 -7.39 12.86
CA ILE A 233 -5.11 -7.37 14.30
C ILE A 233 -4.08 -6.43 14.95
N VAL A 234 -4.39 -5.12 14.87
CA VAL A 234 -3.59 -4.00 15.37
C VAL A 234 -4.49 -2.98 16.10
N ARG A 235 -3.88 -2.14 16.92
CA ARG A 235 -4.63 -1.20 17.77
C ARG A 235 -5.52 -0.24 16.97
N GLU A 236 -4.99 0.32 15.89
CA GLU A 236 -5.70 1.30 15.06
C GLU A 236 -6.95 0.73 14.37
N LYS A 237 -7.11 -0.59 14.32
CA LYS A 237 -8.29 -1.27 13.76
C LYS A 237 -9.39 -1.54 14.78
N GLY A 238 -9.24 -1.13 16.04
CA GLY A 238 -10.28 -1.18 17.06
C GLY A 238 -10.73 -2.58 17.48
N VAL A 239 -9.86 -3.59 17.35
CA VAL A 239 -10.20 -5.01 17.62
C VAL A 239 -10.67 -5.24 19.05
N PHE A 240 -10.14 -4.49 20.03
CA PHE A 240 -10.59 -4.59 21.43
C PHE A 240 -11.92 -3.88 21.66
N THR A 241 -12.16 -2.75 20.98
CA THR A 241 -13.46 -2.04 21.02
C THR A 241 -14.58 -2.97 20.53
N LEU A 242 -14.33 -3.77 19.50
CA LEU A 242 -15.30 -4.77 19.03
C LEU A 242 -15.52 -5.90 20.03
N LEU A 243 -14.45 -6.35 20.68
CA LEU A 243 -14.58 -7.37 21.73
C LEU A 243 -15.38 -6.84 22.93
N GLU A 244 -15.20 -5.60 23.31
CA GLU A 244 -15.97 -4.93 24.36
C GLU A 244 -17.43 -4.79 23.96
N ALA A 245 -17.73 -4.36 22.75
CA ALA A 245 -19.09 -4.31 22.22
C ALA A 245 -19.76 -5.69 22.24
N LEU A 246 -19.06 -6.77 21.87
CA LEU A 246 -19.59 -8.13 21.97
C LEU A 246 -19.89 -8.54 23.42
N ASP A 247 -19.07 -8.13 24.38
CA ASP A 247 -19.28 -8.41 25.79
C ASP A 247 -20.57 -7.74 26.32
N GLU A 248 -20.88 -6.52 25.86
CA GLU A 248 -22.15 -5.85 26.15
C GLU A 248 -23.33 -6.56 25.45
N LEU A 249 -23.18 -6.97 24.19
CA LEU A 249 -24.21 -7.65 23.40
C LEU A 249 -24.67 -8.97 24.02
N ARG A 250 -23.79 -9.69 24.73
CA ARG A 250 -24.12 -11.05 25.25
C ARG A 250 -25.29 -11.10 26.19
N THR A 251 -25.67 -9.99 26.81
CA THR A 251 -26.80 -9.92 27.73
C THR A 251 -28.13 -9.67 27.00
N ARG A 252 -28.11 -8.98 25.87
CA ARG A 252 -29.28 -8.58 25.05
C ARG A 252 -29.53 -9.55 23.89
N GLU A 253 -28.48 -9.94 23.21
CA GLU A 253 -28.56 -10.89 22.08
C GLU A 253 -27.67 -12.11 22.36
N LYS A 254 -28.26 -13.11 23.01
CA LYS A 254 -27.55 -14.31 23.46
C LYS A 254 -27.04 -15.18 22.32
N ASN A 255 -27.59 -15.01 21.11
CA ASN A 255 -27.28 -15.85 19.98
C ASN A 255 -26.35 -15.18 18.95
N THR A 256 -25.38 -14.36 19.42
CA THR A 256 -24.34 -13.76 18.57
C THR A 256 -23.01 -14.43 18.74
N GLY A 257 -22.25 -14.50 17.65
CA GLY A 257 -20.84 -14.90 17.62
C GLY A 257 -20.02 -13.95 16.77
N LEU A 258 -18.73 -13.85 17.04
CA LEU A 258 -17.79 -12.95 16.37
C LEU A 258 -16.65 -13.74 15.74
N VAL A 259 -16.39 -13.46 14.48
CA VAL A 259 -15.24 -14.01 13.73
C VAL A 259 -14.28 -12.89 13.40
N TYR A 260 -13.06 -13.00 13.88
CA TYR A 260 -11.93 -12.17 13.46
C TYR A 260 -11.15 -12.90 12.38
N VAL A 261 -11.02 -12.27 11.22
CA VAL A 261 -10.19 -12.74 10.12
C VAL A 261 -9.00 -11.80 9.94
N GLY A 262 -7.80 -12.35 10.03
CA GLY A 262 -6.55 -11.64 9.82
C GLY A 262 -5.47 -11.96 10.82
N GLU A 263 -4.29 -11.42 10.55
CA GLU A 263 -3.09 -11.56 11.37
C GLU A 263 -2.66 -10.19 11.92
N GLY A 264 -1.79 -10.21 12.92
CA GLY A 264 -1.21 -8.99 13.46
C GLY A 264 -0.56 -9.20 14.82
N PRO A 265 0.26 -8.26 15.29
CA PRO A 265 1.02 -8.38 16.54
C PRO A 265 0.14 -8.50 17.79
N LEU A 266 -1.12 -8.07 17.74
CA LEU A 266 -2.05 -8.15 18.88
C LEU A 266 -2.91 -9.41 18.90
N LYS A 267 -2.70 -10.38 17.99
CA LYS A 267 -3.50 -11.60 17.90
C LYS A 267 -3.49 -12.43 19.19
N GLU A 268 -2.32 -12.60 19.78
CA GLU A 268 -2.19 -13.35 21.04
C GLU A 268 -2.83 -12.60 22.22
N ASP A 269 -2.67 -11.28 22.28
CA ASP A 269 -3.28 -10.47 23.34
C ASP A 269 -4.80 -10.42 23.20
N LEU A 270 -5.32 -10.37 21.98
CA LEU A 270 -6.75 -10.49 21.70
C LEU A 270 -7.28 -11.86 22.18
N ALA A 271 -6.56 -12.96 21.90
CA ALA A 271 -6.95 -14.30 22.34
C ALA A 271 -6.97 -14.42 23.88
N LYS A 272 -5.97 -13.84 24.57
CA LYS A 272 -5.94 -13.80 26.04
C LYS A 272 -7.14 -13.02 26.60
N GLU A 273 -7.48 -11.88 25.96
CA GLU A 273 -8.60 -11.03 26.40
C GLU A 273 -9.95 -11.73 26.18
N VAL A 274 -10.12 -12.47 25.08
CA VAL A 274 -11.30 -13.33 24.83
C VAL A 274 -11.50 -14.33 25.97
N LEU A 275 -10.44 -15.01 26.41
CA LEU A 275 -10.49 -15.97 27.52
C LEU A 275 -10.78 -15.28 28.86
N ARG A 276 -10.15 -14.13 29.13
CA ARG A 276 -10.38 -13.35 30.36
C ARG A 276 -11.83 -12.91 30.49
N ARG A 277 -12.48 -12.53 29.38
CA ARG A 277 -13.90 -12.13 29.34
C ARG A 277 -14.87 -13.32 29.26
N ARG A 278 -14.35 -14.56 29.21
CA ARG A 278 -15.16 -15.80 29.06
C ARG A 278 -16.02 -15.80 27.79
N LEU A 279 -15.46 -15.33 26.69
CA LEU A 279 -16.11 -15.26 25.37
C LEU A 279 -15.60 -16.34 24.39
N GLY A 280 -14.85 -17.32 24.86
CA GLY A 280 -14.23 -18.35 24.03
C GLY A 280 -15.20 -19.21 23.22
N ASP A 281 -16.45 -19.37 23.68
CA ASP A 281 -17.52 -20.06 22.95
C ASP A 281 -18.17 -19.21 21.83
N ARG A 282 -17.91 -17.90 21.81
CA ARG A 282 -18.52 -16.91 20.90
C ARG A 282 -17.55 -16.29 19.93
N VAL A 283 -16.25 -16.32 20.23
CA VAL A 283 -15.22 -15.63 19.42
C VAL A 283 -14.34 -16.65 18.74
N LYS A 284 -14.17 -16.50 17.43
CA LYS A 284 -13.22 -17.27 16.62
C LYS A 284 -12.21 -16.31 15.98
N ILE A 285 -10.92 -16.58 16.17
CA ILE A 285 -9.82 -15.87 15.53
C ILE A 285 -9.21 -16.83 14.51
N THR A 286 -9.43 -16.58 13.21
CA THR A 286 -9.05 -17.54 12.17
C THR A 286 -7.61 -17.42 11.71
N GLY A 287 -6.99 -16.25 11.93
CA GLY A 287 -5.78 -15.89 11.22
C GLY A 287 -6.06 -15.53 9.75
N PHE A 288 -5.04 -15.62 8.91
CA PHE A 288 -5.19 -15.43 7.46
C PHE A 288 -6.06 -16.55 6.88
N VAL A 289 -6.91 -16.21 5.92
CA VAL A 289 -7.71 -17.14 5.14
C VAL A 289 -7.53 -16.86 3.66
N ASP A 290 -7.67 -17.89 2.82
CA ASP A 290 -7.69 -17.71 1.37
C ASP A 290 -8.96 -16.97 0.89
N GLN A 291 -8.95 -16.53 -0.36
CA GLN A 291 -10.02 -15.73 -0.92
C GLN A 291 -11.36 -16.47 -0.96
N GLN A 292 -11.37 -17.78 -1.27
CA GLN A 292 -12.61 -18.56 -1.31
C GLN A 292 -13.27 -18.61 0.07
N ARG A 293 -12.47 -18.86 1.09
CA ARG A 293 -12.94 -18.88 2.47
C ARG A 293 -13.37 -17.50 2.95
N LEU A 294 -12.67 -16.44 2.54
CA LEU A 294 -13.03 -15.05 2.87
C LEU A 294 -14.40 -14.70 2.29
N VAL A 295 -14.63 -15.01 1.00
CA VAL A 295 -15.92 -14.80 0.34
C VAL A 295 -17.02 -15.61 1.04
N ALA A 296 -16.77 -16.87 1.42
CA ALA A 296 -17.72 -17.68 2.17
C ALA A 296 -18.07 -17.06 3.53
N LEU A 297 -17.07 -16.50 4.24
CA LEU A 297 -17.28 -15.83 5.53
C LEU A 297 -18.11 -14.55 5.36
N TYR A 298 -17.85 -13.73 4.36
CA TYR A 298 -18.71 -12.58 4.06
C TYR A 298 -20.16 -13.04 3.82
N ASN A 299 -20.36 -13.95 2.87
CA ASN A 299 -21.72 -14.40 2.48
C ASN A 299 -22.50 -15.14 3.58
N SER A 300 -21.81 -15.68 4.59
CA SER A 300 -22.46 -16.34 5.75
C SER A 300 -22.63 -15.42 6.96
N SER A 301 -22.19 -14.17 6.88
CA SER A 301 -22.23 -13.23 8.00
C SER A 301 -23.53 -12.40 8.00
N HIS A 302 -23.99 -12.06 9.20
CA HIS A 302 -25.22 -11.26 9.38
C HIS A 302 -24.92 -9.77 9.44
N VAL A 303 -23.72 -9.40 9.86
CA VAL A 303 -23.22 -8.03 9.88
C VAL A 303 -21.71 -8.03 9.82
N PHE A 304 -21.16 -7.13 9.01
CA PHE A 304 -19.73 -6.84 8.98
C PHE A 304 -19.45 -5.60 9.85
N VAL A 305 -18.38 -5.66 10.65
CA VAL A 305 -18.03 -4.58 11.57
C VAL A 305 -16.58 -4.16 11.39
N LEU A 306 -16.36 -2.86 11.17
CA LEU A 306 -15.02 -2.27 11.05
C LEU A 306 -14.88 -1.08 12.01
N PRO A 307 -14.48 -1.31 13.29
CA PRO A 307 -14.46 -0.30 14.33
C PRO A 307 -13.14 0.46 14.41
N SER A 308 -12.58 0.80 13.26
CA SER A 308 -11.26 1.43 13.15
C SER A 308 -11.19 2.78 13.87
N HIS A 309 -10.05 3.07 14.49
CA HIS A 309 -9.70 4.39 15.02
C HIS A 309 -9.02 5.26 13.96
N TYR A 310 -8.34 4.61 13.03
CA TYR A 310 -7.73 5.21 11.85
C TYR A 310 -7.96 4.30 10.64
N GLU A 311 -8.57 4.86 9.59
CA GLU A 311 -8.83 4.16 8.33
C GLU A 311 -8.69 5.13 7.16
N PRO A 312 -7.62 5.05 6.39
CA PRO A 312 -7.43 5.89 5.21
C PRO A 312 -8.53 5.76 4.17
N PHE A 313 -9.07 4.54 4.01
CA PHE A 313 -10.12 4.23 3.06
C PHE A 313 -11.13 3.20 3.58
N GLY A 314 -10.77 1.91 3.64
CA GLY A 314 -11.65 0.84 4.11
C GLY A 314 -12.05 -0.16 3.02
N MET A 315 -11.09 -0.71 2.28
CA MET A 315 -11.35 -1.69 1.20
C MET A 315 -12.21 -2.87 1.68
N VAL A 316 -11.97 -3.39 2.88
CA VAL A 316 -12.76 -4.51 3.44
C VAL A 316 -14.23 -4.14 3.70
N ALA A 317 -14.54 -2.85 3.89
CA ALA A 317 -15.94 -2.39 3.94
C ALA A 317 -16.59 -2.48 2.55
N LEU A 318 -15.88 -2.11 1.49
CA LEU A 318 -16.37 -2.31 0.10
C LEU A 318 -16.55 -3.79 -0.24
N GLU A 319 -15.67 -4.67 0.22
CA GLU A 319 -15.80 -6.12 0.06
C GLU A 319 -17.09 -6.65 0.72
N ALA A 320 -17.38 -6.19 1.95
CA ALA A 320 -18.61 -6.53 2.65
C ALA A 320 -19.85 -5.98 1.91
N MET A 321 -19.82 -4.73 1.44
CA MET A 321 -20.88 -4.12 0.66
C MET A 321 -21.10 -4.88 -0.67
N ALA A 322 -20.04 -5.28 -1.34
CA ALA A 322 -20.07 -6.10 -2.56
C ALA A 322 -20.66 -7.50 -2.31
N SER A 323 -20.44 -8.06 -1.13
CA SER A 323 -21.01 -9.34 -0.67
C SER A 323 -22.46 -9.23 -0.19
N ARG A 324 -23.07 -8.04 -0.26
CA ARG A 324 -24.41 -7.77 0.29
C ARG A 324 -24.52 -8.10 1.79
N VAL A 325 -23.50 -7.75 2.56
CA VAL A 325 -23.51 -7.84 4.01
C VAL A 325 -23.67 -6.43 4.58
N PRO A 326 -24.64 -6.21 5.50
CA PRO A 326 -24.79 -4.89 6.09
C PRO A 326 -23.56 -4.52 6.92
N VAL A 327 -23.13 -3.27 6.80
CA VAL A 327 -21.90 -2.79 7.43
C VAL A 327 -22.17 -1.86 8.62
N VAL A 328 -21.43 -2.04 9.70
CA VAL A 328 -21.36 -1.12 10.84
C VAL A 328 -19.92 -0.68 10.96
N VAL A 329 -19.66 0.62 10.85
CA VAL A 329 -18.30 1.16 10.80
C VAL A 329 -18.15 2.35 11.74
N SER A 330 -16.92 2.59 12.19
CA SER A 330 -16.60 3.85 12.86
C SER A 330 -16.70 5.02 11.88
N ASP A 331 -17.22 6.15 12.33
CA ASP A 331 -17.27 7.40 11.56
C ASP A 331 -15.91 8.10 11.57
N VAL A 332 -14.94 7.51 10.86
CA VAL A 332 -13.56 8.00 10.78
C VAL A 332 -12.98 7.84 9.36
N GLY A 333 -12.14 8.81 9.01
CA GLY A 333 -11.32 8.71 7.80
C GLY A 333 -12.13 8.46 6.54
N GLY A 334 -11.62 7.58 5.67
CA GLY A 334 -12.30 7.19 4.44
C GLY A 334 -13.60 6.42 4.66
N LEU A 335 -13.81 5.78 5.82
CA LEU A 335 -15.09 5.12 6.12
C LEU A 335 -16.25 6.11 6.15
N SER A 336 -16.01 7.32 6.65
CA SER A 336 -17.03 8.39 6.66
C SER A 336 -17.48 8.81 5.26
N GLU A 337 -16.62 8.58 4.25
CA GLU A 337 -16.89 8.90 2.84
C GLU A 337 -17.54 7.72 2.09
N ILE A 338 -17.20 6.47 2.46
CA ILE A 338 -17.74 5.26 1.82
C ILE A 338 -19.16 4.92 2.31
N VAL A 339 -19.39 5.09 3.62
CA VAL A 339 -20.63 4.69 4.27
C VAL A 339 -21.47 5.91 4.60
N GLU A 340 -22.71 5.92 4.11
CA GLU A 340 -23.74 6.91 4.47
C GLU A 340 -24.66 6.33 5.53
N ASP A 341 -24.71 7.00 6.73
CA ASP A 341 -25.44 6.46 7.88
C ASP A 341 -26.93 6.26 7.61
N GLY A 342 -27.44 5.06 7.91
CA GLY A 342 -28.82 4.67 7.73
C GLY A 342 -29.24 4.44 6.26
N ILE A 343 -28.32 4.66 5.28
CA ILE A 343 -28.56 4.49 3.85
C ILE A 343 -27.75 3.31 3.30
N THR A 344 -26.44 3.33 3.39
CA THR A 344 -25.55 2.26 2.90
C THR A 344 -24.89 1.44 4.02
N GLY A 345 -25.06 1.86 5.28
CA GLY A 345 -24.55 1.21 6.46
C GLY A 345 -24.94 1.95 7.73
N VAL A 346 -24.36 1.57 8.84
CA VAL A 346 -24.48 2.26 10.13
C VAL A 346 -23.13 2.82 10.53
N LYS A 347 -23.09 4.11 10.83
CA LYS A 347 -21.89 4.77 11.38
C LYS A 347 -22.02 4.99 12.89
N VAL A 348 -20.94 4.74 13.60
CA VAL A 348 -20.87 4.94 15.05
C VAL A 348 -19.61 5.73 15.42
N PRO A 349 -19.61 6.45 16.57
CA PRO A 349 -18.39 7.09 17.06
C PRO A 349 -17.25 6.07 17.24
N ALA A 350 -16.02 6.46 16.89
CA ALA A 350 -14.86 5.62 17.12
C ALA A 350 -14.56 5.48 18.60
N SER A 351 -13.95 4.37 18.99
CA SER A 351 -13.56 4.07 20.39
C SER A 351 -14.73 4.07 21.39
N ASP A 352 -15.95 3.86 20.90
CA ASP A 352 -17.16 3.75 21.73
C ASP A 352 -17.77 2.34 21.59
N PRO A 353 -17.44 1.39 22.53
CA PRO A 353 -17.99 0.04 22.48
C PRO A 353 -19.51 -0.01 22.61
N HIS A 354 -20.10 0.91 23.40
CA HIS A 354 -21.54 0.96 23.60
C HIS A 354 -22.26 1.39 22.31
N ALA A 355 -21.83 2.50 21.69
CA ALA A 355 -22.39 2.91 20.42
C ALA A 355 -22.20 1.84 19.31
N LEU A 356 -21.08 1.13 19.35
CA LEU A 356 -20.83 0.02 18.43
C LEU A 356 -21.80 -1.15 18.67
N ALA A 357 -22.07 -1.51 19.92
CA ALA A 357 -23.05 -2.54 20.29
C ALA A 357 -24.45 -2.13 19.82
N GLU A 358 -24.88 -0.91 20.07
CA GLU A 358 -26.17 -0.38 19.61
C GLU A 358 -26.29 -0.38 18.08
N GLY A 359 -25.22 0.03 17.36
CA GLY A 359 -25.18 -0.02 15.90
C GLY A 359 -25.34 -1.44 15.34
N ILE A 360 -24.66 -2.43 15.97
CA ILE A 360 -24.80 -3.84 15.62
C ILE A 360 -26.22 -4.33 15.86
N LEU A 361 -26.81 -4.06 17.03
CA LEU A 361 -28.19 -4.45 17.37
C LEU A 361 -29.21 -3.85 16.39
N ARG A 362 -29.05 -2.56 16.05
CA ARG A 362 -29.91 -1.86 15.09
C ARG A 362 -30.02 -2.62 13.76
N VAL A 363 -28.93 -3.25 13.31
CA VAL A 363 -28.90 -4.06 12.09
C VAL A 363 -29.48 -5.46 12.33
N LEU A 364 -29.09 -6.13 13.43
CA LEU A 364 -29.47 -7.52 13.71
C LEU A 364 -30.95 -7.67 14.10
N GLU A 365 -31.57 -6.67 14.71
CA GLU A 365 -32.95 -6.66 15.17
C GLU A 365 -33.95 -6.08 14.14
N ASN A 366 -33.45 -5.45 13.06
CA ASN A 366 -34.31 -4.83 12.04
C ASN A 366 -34.02 -5.41 10.64
N PRO A 367 -34.68 -6.49 10.23
CA PRO A 367 -34.48 -7.11 8.93
C PRO A 367 -34.77 -6.18 7.74
N GLU A 368 -35.77 -5.30 7.85
CA GLU A 368 -36.12 -4.35 6.77
C GLU A 368 -35.00 -3.32 6.56
N LEU A 369 -34.45 -2.79 7.66
CA LEU A 369 -33.28 -1.91 7.59
C LEU A 369 -32.09 -2.66 6.98
N SER A 370 -31.82 -3.87 7.46
CA SER A 370 -30.72 -4.70 6.97
C SER A 370 -30.78 -4.90 5.47
N GLU A 371 -31.95 -5.31 4.92
CA GLU A 371 -32.11 -5.51 3.48
C GLU A 371 -31.92 -4.20 2.69
N ARG A 372 -32.47 -3.09 3.17
CA ARG A 372 -32.29 -1.78 2.53
C ARG A 372 -30.83 -1.34 2.51
N LEU A 373 -30.10 -1.50 3.63
CA LEU A 373 -28.69 -1.17 3.70
C LEU A 373 -27.86 -1.99 2.72
N LYS A 374 -28.09 -3.30 2.64
CA LYS A 374 -27.39 -4.22 1.71
C LYS A 374 -27.58 -3.79 0.27
N GLU A 375 -28.82 -3.53 -0.16
CA GLU A 375 -29.11 -3.19 -1.54
C GLU A 375 -28.49 -1.84 -1.93
N ASN A 376 -28.68 -0.81 -1.10
CA ASN A 376 -28.10 0.51 -1.35
C ASN A 376 -26.57 0.46 -1.37
N ALA A 377 -25.95 -0.27 -0.42
CA ALA A 377 -24.51 -0.44 -0.37
C ALA A 377 -23.96 -1.12 -1.63
N TYR A 378 -24.63 -2.19 -2.08
CA TYR A 378 -24.27 -2.89 -3.31
C TYR A 378 -24.38 -2.00 -4.55
N GLN A 379 -25.45 -1.22 -4.68
CA GLN A 379 -25.62 -0.27 -5.78
C GLN A 379 -24.51 0.79 -5.77
N THR A 380 -24.20 1.35 -4.61
CA THR A 380 -23.10 2.32 -4.46
C THR A 380 -21.77 1.74 -4.91
N VAL A 381 -21.49 0.47 -4.59
CA VAL A 381 -20.28 -0.23 -5.07
C VAL A 381 -20.28 -0.32 -6.59
N GLN A 382 -21.40 -0.72 -7.21
CA GLN A 382 -21.51 -0.87 -8.66
C GLN A 382 -21.37 0.45 -9.41
N GLU A 383 -21.82 1.55 -8.83
CA GLU A 383 -21.82 2.87 -9.48
C GLU A 383 -20.48 3.61 -9.29
N SER A 384 -19.79 3.43 -8.14
CA SER A 384 -18.73 4.35 -7.75
C SER A 384 -17.37 3.69 -7.47
N TYR A 385 -17.33 2.37 -7.18
CA TYR A 385 -16.14 1.71 -6.66
C TYR A 385 -15.68 0.52 -7.51
N ARG A 386 -15.92 0.55 -8.82
CA ARG A 386 -15.39 -0.44 -9.76
C ARG A 386 -13.97 -0.08 -10.19
N TRP A 387 -13.13 -1.08 -10.39
CA TRP A 387 -11.74 -0.88 -10.80
C TRP A 387 -11.58 -0.25 -12.18
N ASP A 388 -12.51 -0.45 -13.10
CA ASP A 388 -12.49 0.22 -14.41
C ASP A 388 -12.66 1.75 -14.29
N LEU A 389 -13.53 2.22 -13.38
CA LEU A 389 -13.68 3.64 -13.07
C LEU A 389 -12.45 4.23 -12.35
N VAL A 390 -11.83 3.45 -11.47
CA VAL A 390 -10.57 3.83 -10.81
C VAL A 390 -9.45 3.99 -11.84
N ALA A 391 -9.34 3.05 -12.77
CA ALA A 391 -8.35 3.10 -13.85
C ALA A 391 -8.60 4.29 -14.79
N GLU A 392 -9.85 4.58 -15.14
CA GLU A 392 -10.24 5.74 -15.97
C GLU A 392 -9.78 7.06 -15.33
N LYS A 393 -10.10 7.28 -14.05
CA LYS A 393 -9.65 8.46 -13.29
C LYS A 393 -8.12 8.53 -13.16
N THR A 394 -7.46 7.37 -13.01
CA THR A 394 -6.00 7.30 -12.95
C THR A 394 -5.38 7.67 -14.31
N LEU A 395 -5.97 7.20 -15.40
CA LEU A 395 -5.56 7.61 -16.77
C LEU A 395 -5.72 9.10 -17.01
N GLU A 396 -6.79 9.70 -16.52
CA GLU A 396 -6.97 11.15 -16.59
C GLU A 396 -5.84 11.87 -15.83
N ALA A 397 -5.49 11.40 -14.63
CA ALA A 397 -4.36 11.95 -13.87
C ALA A 397 -3.03 11.80 -14.65
N TYR A 398 -2.79 10.66 -15.31
CA TYR A 398 -1.61 10.46 -16.17
C TYR A 398 -1.57 11.46 -17.34
N ARG A 399 -2.68 11.60 -18.08
CA ARG A 399 -2.79 12.54 -19.20
C ARG A 399 -2.53 13.97 -18.75
N ASN A 400 -3.08 14.38 -17.62
CA ASN A 400 -2.88 15.72 -17.06
C ASN A 400 -1.41 16.02 -16.71
N ILE A 401 -0.64 15.00 -16.34
CA ILE A 401 0.79 15.15 -16.06
C ILE A 401 1.61 15.12 -17.35
N LEU A 402 1.32 14.20 -18.25
CA LEU A 402 2.04 14.07 -19.54
C LEU A 402 1.82 15.27 -20.45
N ALA A 403 0.68 15.96 -20.35
CA ALA A 403 0.41 17.19 -21.10
C ALA A 403 1.21 18.41 -20.61
N LYS A 404 1.79 18.35 -19.40
CA LYS A 404 2.63 19.43 -18.88
C LYS A 404 4.04 19.30 -19.44
N PRO A 405 4.69 20.43 -19.82
CA PRO A 405 6.11 20.36 -20.18
C PRO A 405 6.90 19.80 -18.97
N PRO A 406 7.97 19.02 -19.22
CA PRO A 406 8.82 18.50 -18.17
C PRO A 406 9.20 19.62 -17.20
N SER A 407 8.91 19.45 -15.93
CA SER A 407 9.28 20.45 -14.93
C SER A 407 10.81 20.48 -14.86
N SER A 408 11.42 21.57 -15.32
CA SER A 408 12.87 21.82 -15.24
C SER A 408 13.33 22.12 -13.79
N ARG A 409 12.68 21.55 -12.78
CA ARG A 409 13.18 21.62 -11.42
C ARG A 409 14.36 20.64 -11.31
N THR A 410 15.54 21.17 -11.55
CA THR A 410 16.77 20.63 -11.01
C THR A 410 16.53 20.44 -9.49
N VAL A 411 16.59 19.21 -9.04
CA VAL A 411 16.65 18.89 -7.61
C VAL A 411 17.81 19.70 -7.07
N GLU A 412 17.57 20.59 -6.10
CA GLU A 412 18.68 21.18 -5.36
C GLU A 412 19.44 20.02 -4.72
N GLU A 413 20.62 19.80 -5.23
CA GLU A 413 21.45 18.59 -4.97
C GLU A 413 21.79 18.39 -3.49
N SER A 414 21.56 19.36 -2.61
CA SER A 414 22.19 19.41 -1.31
C SER A 414 21.55 18.56 -0.20
N GLU A 415 20.26 18.23 -0.25
CA GLU A 415 19.58 17.49 0.84
C GLU A 415 19.47 15.97 0.62
N PHE A 416 19.64 15.50 -0.61
CA PHE A 416 19.46 14.10 -1.01
C PHE A 416 20.68 13.21 -0.84
N LEU A 417 21.79 13.77 -0.48
CA LEU A 417 23.09 13.32 -0.91
C LEU A 417 23.89 12.58 0.18
N SER A 418 23.39 12.41 1.37
CA SER A 418 23.96 11.44 2.29
C SER A 418 23.17 10.13 2.20
N ASP A 419 23.76 9.10 1.62
CA ASP A 419 23.22 7.75 1.78
C ASP A 419 23.77 7.16 3.09
N PRO A 420 23.02 7.31 4.21
CA PRO A 420 23.52 6.89 5.52
C PRO A 420 23.77 5.39 5.57
N ALA A 421 22.99 4.61 4.82
CA ALA A 421 23.12 3.16 4.81
C ALA A 421 24.42 2.70 4.14
N LEU A 422 24.83 3.34 3.03
CA LEU A 422 26.10 3.05 2.39
C LEU A 422 27.28 3.46 3.29
N LEU A 423 27.20 4.63 3.93
CA LEU A 423 28.25 5.09 4.84
C LEU A 423 28.36 4.20 6.07
N GLN A 424 27.24 3.76 6.65
CA GLN A 424 27.20 2.80 7.76
C GLN A 424 27.75 1.42 7.34
N PHE A 425 27.40 0.97 6.12
CA PHE A 425 27.95 -0.26 5.59
C PHE A 425 29.47 -0.20 5.44
N LEU A 426 29.99 0.88 4.84
CA LEU A 426 31.44 1.10 4.72
C LEU A 426 32.15 1.15 6.09
N LEU A 427 31.52 1.76 7.09
CA LEU A 427 32.01 1.76 8.47
C LEU A 427 32.04 0.35 9.05
N THR A 428 30.97 -0.42 8.86
CA THR A 428 30.82 -1.79 9.40
C THR A 428 31.84 -2.76 8.82
N ILE A 429 32.20 -2.63 7.53
CA ILE A 429 33.21 -3.49 6.88
C ILE A 429 34.64 -2.99 7.09
N GLY A 430 34.84 -1.94 7.88
CA GLY A 430 36.15 -1.39 8.17
C GLY A 430 36.78 -0.57 7.04
N ALA A 431 36.01 -0.11 6.06
CA ALA A 431 36.49 0.76 4.99
C ALA A 431 36.63 2.22 5.49
N THR A 432 37.44 2.42 6.52
CA THR A 432 37.59 3.71 7.23
C THR A 432 38.86 4.47 6.87
N ASP A 433 39.75 3.85 6.11
CA ASP A 433 41.02 4.44 5.65
C ASP A 433 41.47 3.82 4.32
N GLY A 434 42.60 4.30 3.80
CA GLY A 434 43.13 3.82 2.54
C GLY A 434 43.53 2.34 2.53
N ASP A 435 43.84 1.74 3.66
CA ASP A 435 44.24 0.33 3.78
C ASP A 435 43.02 -0.59 3.82
N GLY A 436 41.93 -0.14 4.46
CA GLY A 436 40.60 -0.78 4.43
C GLY A 436 39.78 -0.46 3.20
N ALA A 437 40.27 0.29 2.22
CA ALA A 437 39.52 0.68 1.04
C ALA A 437 39.06 -0.52 0.21
N VAL A 438 37.80 -0.48 -0.27
CA VAL A 438 37.17 -1.54 -1.03
C VAL A 438 36.76 -1.06 -2.42
N SER A 439 36.78 -1.95 -3.42
CA SER A 439 36.29 -1.64 -4.76
C SER A 439 34.76 -1.76 -4.84
N ALA A 440 34.17 -1.12 -5.84
CA ALA A 440 32.74 -1.27 -6.09
C ALA A 440 32.35 -2.73 -6.37
N GLY A 441 33.23 -3.52 -7.02
CA GLY A 441 33.00 -4.95 -7.27
C GLY A 441 33.01 -5.78 -5.98
N GLU A 442 33.91 -5.49 -5.02
CA GLU A 442 33.91 -6.16 -3.71
C GLU A 442 32.64 -5.84 -2.93
N ILE A 443 32.23 -4.56 -2.87
CA ILE A 443 30.97 -4.15 -2.24
C ILE A 443 29.78 -4.83 -2.94
N SER A 444 29.74 -4.79 -4.27
CA SER A 444 28.72 -5.44 -5.10
C SER A 444 28.56 -6.93 -4.74
N SER A 445 29.69 -7.64 -4.56
CA SER A 445 29.69 -9.05 -4.17
C SER A 445 29.18 -9.25 -2.73
N MET A 446 29.55 -8.38 -1.80
CA MET A 446 29.12 -8.46 -0.39
C MET A 446 27.62 -8.21 -0.21
N ILE A 447 27.07 -7.22 -0.93
CA ILE A 447 25.65 -6.86 -0.85
C ILE A 447 24.80 -7.56 -1.92
N LYS A 448 25.40 -8.41 -2.77
CA LYS A 448 24.77 -9.11 -3.91
C LYS A 448 23.97 -8.16 -4.81
N SER A 449 24.55 -6.99 -5.11
CA SER A 449 23.97 -5.97 -5.98
C SER A 449 24.86 -5.76 -7.21
N PRO A 450 24.34 -5.44 -8.40
CA PRO A 450 25.16 -5.14 -9.57
C PRO A 450 26.19 -4.03 -9.29
N GLU A 451 27.34 -4.09 -9.96
CA GLU A 451 28.46 -3.17 -9.69
C GLU A 451 28.17 -1.73 -10.12
N THR A 452 27.39 -1.55 -11.20
CA THR A 452 27.13 -0.21 -11.76
C THR A 452 26.39 0.72 -10.79
N PRO A 453 25.27 0.33 -10.14
CA PRO A 453 24.64 1.14 -9.12
C PRO A 453 25.57 1.44 -7.93
N VAL A 454 26.34 0.46 -7.49
CA VAL A 454 27.32 0.64 -6.40
C VAL A 454 28.36 1.70 -6.77
N LYS A 455 28.86 1.69 -8.01
CA LYS A 455 29.79 2.72 -8.51
C LYS A 455 29.16 4.11 -8.50
N LEU A 456 27.92 4.22 -8.96
CA LEU A 456 27.19 5.50 -8.99
C LEU A 456 26.99 6.05 -7.58
N MET A 457 26.55 5.23 -6.65
CA MET A 457 26.38 5.62 -5.24
C MET A 457 27.71 6.06 -4.60
N LEU A 458 28.76 5.30 -4.80
CA LEU A 458 30.09 5.64 -4.28
C LEU A 458 30.66 6.92 -4.91
N GLY A 459 30.50 7.10 -6.22
CA GLY A 459 30.91 8.31 -6.92
C GLY A 459 30.20 9.54 -6.38
N ARG A 460 28.92 9.42 -6.09
CA ARG A 460 28.12 10.48 -5.48
C ARG A 460 28.59 10.80 -4.06
N GLN A 461 28.79 9.79 -3.20
CA GLN A 461 29.33 10.01 -1.86
C GLN A 461 30.75 10.61 -1.89
N ALA A 462 31.53 10.29 -2.92
CA ALA A 462 32.85 10.89 -3.13
C ALA A 462 32.73 12.37 -3.53
N SER A 463 31.80 12.75 -4.39
CA SER A 463 31.59 14.16 -4.77
C SER A 463 31.14 15.03 -3.59
N LEU A 464 30.51 14.42 -2.59
CA LEU A 464 30.11 15.08 -1.33
C LEU A 464 31.20 15.12 -0.27
N GLY A 465 32.34 14.49 -0.55
CA GLY A 465 33.45 14.41 0.39
C GLY A 465 33.26 13.42 1.55
N TYR A 466 32.20 12.60 1.54
CA TYR A 466 31.99 11.56 2.55
C TYR A 466 32.80 10.29 2.29
N VAL A 467 33.14 10.03 1.04
CA VAL A 467 33.94 8.90 0.61
C VAL A 467 35.18 9.41 -0.11
N SER A 468 36.31 8.86 0.20
CA SER A 468 37.59 9.12 -0.49
C SER A 468 37.90 7.96 -1.44
N THR A 469 38.62 8.26 -2.51
CA THR A 469 39.05 7.28 -3.50
C THR A 469 40.56 7.07 -3.49
N LYS A 470 40.97 5.82 -3.74
CA LYS A 470 42.38 5.42 -3.88
C LYS A 470 42.50 4.51 -5.09
N LEU A 471 43.59 4.62 -5.86
CA LEU A 471 43.88 3.65 -6.92
C LEU A 471 44.33 2.34 -6.28
N GLY A 472 43.81 1.22 -6.78
CA GLY A 472 44.22 -0.10 -6.35
C GLY A 472 45.64 -0.45 -6.79
N PRO A 473 46.19 -1.55 -6.27
CA PRO A 473 47.59 -1.98 -6.59
C PRO A 473 47.82 -2.22 -8.08
N ASP A 474 46.81 -2.58 -8.83
CA ASP A 474 46.85 -2.82 -10.28
C ASP A 474 46.53 -1.57 -11.14
N SER A 475 46.36 -0.41 -10.50
CA SER A 475 46.06 0.90 -11.12
C SER A 475 44.79 0.91 -12.02
N SER A 476 44.07 -0.21 -12.13
CA SER A 476 42.90 -0.36 -12.99
C SER A 476 41.57 -0.21 -12.25
N LYS A 477 41.58 -0.35 -10.92
CA LYS A 477 40.38 -0.30 -10.09
C LYS A 477 40.44 0.81 -9.06
N VAL A 478 39.41 1.63 -9.04
CA VAL A 478 39.19 2.63 -7.99
C VAL A 478 38.67 1.91 -6.75
N ARG A 479 39.31 2.21 -5.60
CA ARG A 479 38.88 1.72 -4.28
C ARG A 479 38.33 2.89 -3.46
N TYR A 480 37.41 2.61 -2.59
CA TYR A 480 36.64 3.59 -1.83
C TYR A 480 36.76 3.32 -0.33
N HIS A 481 36.90 4.38 0.47
CA HIS A 481 36.85 4.33 1.92
C HIS A 481 36.17 5.59 2.46
N LEU A 482 35.69 5.56 3.71
CA LEU A 482 35.12 6.74 4.34
C LEU A 482 36.18 7.82 4.54
N SER A 483 35.82 9.05 4.22
CA SER A 483 36.62 10.21 4.67
C SER A 483 36.39 10.45 6.17
N PRO A 484 37.22 11.28 6.84
CA PRO A 484 36.95 11.67 8.21
C PRO A 484 35.56 12.26 8.42
N VAL A 485 35.08 13.05 7.46
CA VAL A 485 33.70 13.61 7.46
C VAL A 485 32.67 12.51 7.28
N GLY A 486 32.93 11.53 6.40
CA GLY A 486 32.05 10.36 6.18
C GLY A 486 31.95 9.47 7.41
N ILE A 487 33.04 9.27 8.16
CA ILE A 487 33.04 8.53 9.43
C ILE A 487 32.15 9.24 10.46
N ILE A 488 32.30 10.55 10.63
CA ILE A 488 31.47 11.34 11.55
C ILE A 488 30.03 11.25 11.13
N LYS A 489 29.71 11.37 9.83
CA LYS A 489 28.36 11.26 9.31
C LYS A 489 27.77 9.88 9.54
N ALA A 490 28.50 8.80 9.25
CA ALA A 490 28.05 7.43 9.49
C ALA A 490 27.76 7.17 10.98
N CYS A 491 28.64 7.65 11.89
CA CYS A 491 28.45 7.52 13.34
C CYS A 491 27.25 8.32 13.84
N SER A 492 27.03 9.54 13.33
CA SER A 492 25.90 10.38 13.75
C SER A 492 24.53 9.82 13.33
N GLU A 493 24.51 8.95 12.34
CA GLU A 493 23.28 8.27 11.87
C GLU A 493 23.02 6.93 12.61
N MET A 494 23.99 6.48 13.43
CA MET A 494 23.85 5.29 14.29
C MET A 494 23.35 5.62 15.70
N SER A 495 23.45 6.86 16.13
CA SER A 495 22.97 7.37 17.41
C SER A 495 21.54 7.93 17.30
#